data_38896a6b2b755443864ec7d1b2222947
#
_entry.id   38896a6b2b755443864ec7d1b2222947
#
_cell.length_a   1.000
_cell.length_b   1.000
_cell.length_c   1.000
_cell.angle_alpha   90.00
_cell.angle_beta   90.00
_cell.angle_gamma   90.00
#
_symmetry.space_group_name_H-M   'P 1'
#
loop_
_entity.id
_entity.type
_entity.pdbx_description
1 polymer ?
#
loop_
_entity_poly.entity_id
_entity_poly.type
_entity_poly.pdbx_seq_one_letter_code
_entity_poly.pdbx_strand_id
1 'polypeptide(L)'
;METQLKQWGVKLDDLVAKADQAGTEAKADYRKHIDDLRAKYQAAESKLDELKAAGTDKKDTIKHGLDSVWHEVEVAFKKLTN
;
A
#
# COMPACT_ATOMS: atom_id res chain seq x y z
N MET A 1 1.30 -12.73 3.75
CA MET A 1 0.84 -11.60 2.91
C MET A 1 -0.39 -10.91 3.46
N GLU A 2 -1.43 -11.64 3.82
CA GLU A 2 -2.65 -11.03 4.37
C GLU A 2 -2.40 -10.29 5.67
N THR A 3 -1.61 -10.86 6.57
CA THR A 3 -1.26 -10.24 7.84
C THR A 3 -0.51 -8.93 7.62
N GLN A 4 0.45 -8.95 6.70
CA GLN A 4 1.22 -7.74 6.37
C GLN A 4 0.33 -6.68 5.73
N LEU A 5 -0.59 -7.07 4.87
CA LEU A 5 -1.55 -6.16 4.25
C LEU A 5 -2.41 -5.47 5.31
N LYS A 6 -2.88 -6.21 6.31
CA LYS A 6 -3.63 -5.65 7.43
C LYS A 6 -2.79 -4.67 8.25
N GLN A 7 -1.52 -5.00 8.50
CA GLN A 7 -0.59 -4.10 9.20
C GLN A 7 -0.38 -2.81 8.43
N TRP A 8 -0.27 -2.90 7.12
CA TRP A 8 -0.14 -1.71 6.26
C TRP A 8 -1.40 -0.85 6.30
N GLY A 9 -2.58 -1.48 6.35
CA GLY A 9 -3.85 -0.76 6.51
C GLY A 9 -3.89 0.05 7.79
N VAL A 10 -3.47 -0.55 8.91
CA VAL A 10 -3.38 0.14 10.20
C VAL A 10 -2.37 1.28 10.15
N LYS A 11 -1.20 1.05 9.55
CA LYS A 11 -0.17 2.09 9.40
C LYS A 11 -0.67 3.24 8.52
N LEU A 12 -1.40 2.92 7.47
CA LEU A 12 -1.98 3.93 6.59
C LEU A 12 -2.97 4.80 7.35
N ASP A 13 -3.83 4.22 8.18
CA ASP A 13 -4.76 4.95 9.02
C ASP A 13 -4.02 5.88 10.00
N ASP A 14 -2.93 5.40 10.59
CA ASP A 14 -2.09 6.21 11.47
C ASP A 14 -1.47 7.40 10.73
N LEU A 15 -1.02 7.17 9.49
CA LEU A 15 -0.45 8.23 8.67
C LEU A 15 -1.48 9.28 8.29
N VAL A 16 -2.71 8.86 8.01
CA VAL A 16 -3.81 9.79 7.75
C VAL A 16 -4.09 10.65 8.97
N ALA A 17 -4.13 10.04 10.16
CA ALA A 17 -4.34 10.77 11.41
C ALA A 17 -3.22 11.78 11.67
N LYS A 18 -1.97 11.40 11.40
CA LYS A 18 -0.82 12.30 11.54
C LYS A 18 -0.87 13.45 10.55
N ALA A 19 -1.32 13.18 9.33
CA ALA A 19 -1.46 14.22 8.30
C ALA A 19 -2.49 15.27 8.73
N ASP A 20 -3.56 14.85 9.37
CA ASP A 20 -4.59 15.77 9.86
C ASP A 20 -4.08 16.69 10.99
N GLN A 21 -3.04 16.25 11.70
CA GLN A 21 -2.42 17.03 12.77
C GLN A 21 -1.27 17.92 12.27
N ALA A 22 -0.81 17.73 11.04
CA ALA A 22 0.31 18.50 10.49
C ALA A 22 -0.10 19.93 10.13
N GLY A 23 0.89 20.81 10.04
CA GLY A 23 0.68 22.19 9.61
C GLY A 23 0.20 22.24 8.15
N THR A 24 -0.39 23.38 7.76
CA THR A 24 -1.07 23.53 6.47
C THR A 24 -0.20 23.20 5.26
N GLU A 25 1.06 23.64 5.26
CA GLU A 25 1.97 23.40 4.13
C GLU A 25 2.43 21.95 4.06
N ALA A 26 2.80 21.39 5.20
CA ALA A 26 3.21 19.99 5.31
C ALA A 26 2.05 19.04 5.03
N LYS A 27 0.83 19.47 5.37
CA LYS A 27 -0.37 18.68 5.18
C LYS A 27 -0.66 18.36 3.72
N ALA A 28 -0.48 19.32 2.83
CA ALA A 28 -0.74 19.13 1.40
C ALA A 28 0.21 18.09 0.80
N ASP A 29 1.52 18.22 1.07
CA ASP A 29 2.52 17.28 0.60
C ASP A 29 2.33 15.89 1.21
N TYR A 30 2.05 15.84 2.48
CA TYR A 30 1.83 14.59 3.20
C TYR A 30 0.61 13.84 2.66
N ARG A 31 -0.47 14.56 2.39
CA ARG A 31 -1.67 13.97 1.79
C ARG A 31 -1.43 13.39 0.41
N LYS A 32 -0.63 14.07 -0.39
CA LYS A 32 -0.25 13.59 -1.72
C LYS A 32 0.44 12.23 -1.62
N HIS A 33 1.39 12.10 -0.71
CA HIS A 33 2.09 10.84 -0.48
C HIS A 33 1.16 9.76 0.06
N ILE A 34 0.25 10.13 0.94
CA ILE A 34 -0.74 9.20 1.49
C ILE A 34 -1.69 8.71 0.41
N ASP A 35 -2.16 9.60 -0.47
CA ASP A 35 -3.04 9.22 -1.57
C ASP A 35 -2.35 8.26 -2.53
N ASP A 36 -1.08 8.52 -2.85
CA ASP A 36 -0.27 7.62 -3.67
C ASP A 36 -0.09 6.26 -3.01
N LEU A 37 0.22 6.27 -1.71
CA LEU A 37 0.37 5.05 -0.93
C LEU A 37 -0.93 4.26 -0.87
N ARG A 38 -2.05 4.94 -0.69
CA ARG A 38 -3.37 4.31 -0.67
C ARG A 38 -3.68 3.63 -2.00
N ALA A 39 -3.37 4.29 -3.12
CA ALA A 39 -3.56 3.71 -4.44
C ALA A 39 -2.73 2.44 -4.62
N LYS A 40 -1.47 2.46 -4.17
CA LYS A 40 -0.59 1.29 -4.20
C LYS A 40 -1.08 0.19 -3.29
N TYR A 41 -1.56 0.54 -2.11
CA TYR A 41 -2.15 -0.41 -1.16
C TYR A 41 -3.37 -1.11 -1.78
N GLN A 42 -4.25 -0.36 -2.41
CA GLN A 42 -5.44 -0.92 -3.06
C GLN A 42 -5.05 -1.84 -4.23
N ALA A 43 -4.02 -1.47 -4.98
CA ALA A 43 -3.49 -2.31 -6.05
C ALA A 43 -2.96 -3.63 -5.50
N ALA A 44 -2.23 -3.60 -4.39
CA ALA A 44 -1.73 -4.79 -3.72
C ALA A 44 -2.88 -5.68 -3.24
N GLU A 45 -3.90 -5.08 -2.67
CA GLU A 45 -5.10 -5.81 -2.21
C GLU A 45 -5.81 -6.49 -3.38
N SER A 46 -6.00 -5.78 -4.49
CA SER A 46 -6.62 -6.33 -5.69
C SER A 46 -5.81 -7.48 -6.27
N LYS A 47 -4.49 -7.34 -6.32
CA LYS A 47 -3.60 -8.39 -6.81
C LYS A 47 -3.64 -9.63 -5.91
N LEU A 48 -3.70 -9.43 -4.61
CA LEU A 48 -3.82 -10.55 -3.67
C LEU A 48 -5.14 -11.30 -3.88
N ASP A 49 -6.24 -10.58 -4.07
CA ASP A 49 -7.54 -11.17 -4.36
C ASP A 49 -7.51 -11.96 -5.67
N GLU A 50 -6.87 -11.42 -6.70
CA GLU A 50 -6.68 -12.12 -7.96
C GLU A 50 -5.88 -13.41 -7.76
N LEU A 51 -4.84 -13.37 -6.95
CA LEU A 51 -4.00 -14.52 -6.67
C LEU A 51 -4.81 -15.64 -5.98
N LYS A 52 -5.66 -15.26 -5.04
CA LYS A 52 -6.52 -16.22 -4.33
C LYS A 52 -7.53 -16.89 -5.25
N ALA A 53 -8.05 -16.13 -6.23
CA ALA A 53 -9.05 -16.62 -7.18
C ALA A 53 -8.42 -17.30 -8.39
N ALA A 54 -7.11 -17.18 -8.59
CA ALA A 54 -6.44 -17.68 -9.77
C ALA A 54 -6.29 -19.20 -9.76
N GLY A 55 -6.43 -19.79 -10.94
CA GLY A 55 -6.06 -21.19 -11.17
C GLY A 55 -4.55 -21.35 -11.16
N THR A 56 -4.10 -22.60 -11.09
CA THR A 56 -2.67 -22.95 -11.02
C THR A 56 -1.86 -22.34 -12.15
N ASP A 57 -2.43 -22.24 -13.34
CA ASP A 57 -1.74 -21.74 -14.53
C ASP A 57 -1.37 -20.26 -14.45
N LYS A 58 -2.16 -19.47 -13.72
CA LYS A 58 -1.99 -18.02 -13.65
C LYS A 58 -1.32 -17.54 -12.36
N LYS A 59 -1.18 -18.41 -11.39
CA LYS A 59 -0.64 -18.03 -10.07
C LYS A 59 0.75 -17.39 -10.15
N ASP A 60 1.63 -17.96 -10.93
CA ASP A 60 3.00 -17.45 -11.04
C ASP A 60 3.04 -16.04 -11.63
N THR A 61 2.28 -15.80 -12.70
CA THR A 61 2.21 -14.50 -13.35
C THR A 61 1.65 -13.44 -12.41
N ILE A 62 0.56 -13.78 -11.72
CA ILE A 62 -0.09 -12.87 -10.77
C ILE A 62 0.83 -12.59 -9.59
N LYS A 63 1.54 -13.63 -9.11
CA LYS A 63 2.49 -13.48 -8.01
C LYS A 63 3.62 -12.52 -8.35
N HIS A 64 4.14 -12.56 -9.57
CA HIS A 64 5.17 -11.62 -10.02
C HIS A 64 4.65 -10.19 -9.97
N GLY A 65 3.45 -9.96 -10.48
CA GLY A 65 2.81 -8.64 -10.41
C GLY A 65 2.58 -8.19 -8.98
N LEU A 66 2.14 -9.10 -8.13
CA LEU A 66 1.91 -8.83 -6.72
C LEU A 66 3.21 -8.47 -6.01
N ASP A 67 4.29 -9.22 -6.24
CA ASP A 67 5.60 -8.94 -5.64
C ASP A 67 6.10 -7.54 -6.01
N SER A 68 5.91 -7.13 -7.25
CA SER A 68 6.27 -5.80 -7.73
C SER A 68 5.49 -4.71 -7.00
N VAL A 69 4.17 -4.84 -6.93
CA VAL A 69 3.30 -3.90 -6.24
C VAL A 69 3.62 -3.87 -4.74
N TRP A 70 3.87 -5.04 -4.16
CA TRP A 70 4.23 -5.17 -2.75
C TRP A 70 5.49 -4.38 -2.41
N HIS A 71 6.50 -4.52 -3.26
CA HIS A 71 7.74 -3.77 -3.11
C HIS A 71 7.51 -2.26 -3.20
N GLU A 72 6.67 -1.83 -4.14
CA GLU A 72 6.32 -0.41 -4.27
C GLU A 72 5.65 0.14 -3.01
N VAL A 73 4.75 -0.64 -2.40
CA VAL A 73 4.10 -0.26 -1.15
C VAL A 73 5.12 -0.15 -0.02
N GLU A 74 6.04 -1.12 0.09
CA GLU A 74 7.10 -1.08 1.10
C GLU A 74 7.96 0.18 0.95
N VAL A 75 8.38 0.50 -0.25
CA VAL A 75 9.19 1.69 -0.53
C VAL A 75 8.43 2.96 -0.18
N ALA A 76 7.15 3.02 -0.54
CA ALA A 76 6.31 4.18 -0.23
C ALA A 76 6.17 4.40 1.28
N PHE A 77 5.96 3.33 2.05
CA PHE A 77 5.92 3.42 3.51
C PHE A 77 7.25 3.89 4.07
N LYS A 78 8.36 3.36 3.56
CA LYS A 78 9.69 3.78 4.00
C LYS A 78 9.92 5.27 3.81
N LYS A 79 9.51 5.80 2.67
CA LYS A 79 9.64 7.24 2.38
C LYS A 79 8.86 8.10 3.35
N LEU A 80 7.68 7.64 3.78
CA LEU A 80 6.82 8.41 4.69
C LEU A 80 7.26 8.29 6.15
N THR A 81 7.91 7.18 6.53
CA THR A 81 8.31 6.94 7.91
C THR A 81 9.75 7.37 8.20
N ASN A 82 10.52 7.70 7.18
CA ASN A 82 11.83 8.29 7.35
C ASN A 82 11.71 9.81 7.34
#